data_aa3e412d2486d041df94929734b58dcf
#
_entry.id   aa3e412d2486d041df94929734b58dcf
#
_cell.length_a   1.000
_cell.length_b   1.000
_cell.length_c   1.000
_cell.angle_alpha   90.00
_cell.angle_beta   90.00
_cell.angle_gamma   90.00
#
_symmetry.space_group_name_H-M   'P 1'
#
loop_
_entity.id
_entity.type
_entity.pdbx_description
1 polymer ?
#
loop_
_entity_poly.entity_id
_entity_poly.type
_entity_poly.pdbx_seq_one_letter_code
_entity_poly.pdbx_strand_id
1 'polypeptide(L)'
;MKLSGAQLKKICPTLPMDKACHIAHLMNQVLPLYDMDDPNIFHEFIANVAIESKEFQTLVENMNYSTEVLRDTFGKHRISDADVMKYGAIKGKQKANQQMIANIVYGGTFGKNELGNIHQNDGWIFRGAGWLQITGRKNQTLFTVYYNNRFGTNHTIEQMVDLIRTDYYYAAHSACWVFAVAK
;
A
#
# COMPACT_ATOMS: atom_id res chain seq x y z
N MET A 1 -20.23 -12.88 9.23
CA MET A 1 -20.87 -11.52 9.20
C MET A 1 -20.86 -11.02 7.77
N LYS A 2 -21.79 -10.10 7.39
CA LYS A 2 -21.76 -9.46 6.05
C LYS A 2 -21.75 -7.95 6.23
N LEU A 3 -20.82 -7.27 5.57
CA LEU A 3 -20.72 -5.83 5.50
C LEU A 3 -21.65 -5.30 4.39
N SER A 4 -22.49 -4.32 4.70
CA SER A 4 -23.23 -3.58 3.67
C SER A 4 -22.51 -2.28 3.28
N GLY A 5 -22.77 -1.79 2.08
CA GLY A 5 -22.23 -0.50 1.65
C GLY A 5 -22.67 0.66 2.56
N ALA A 6 -23.90 0.60 3.10
CA ALA A 6 -24.38 1.59 4.05
C ALA A 6 -23.62 1.58 5.39
N GLN A 7 -23.24 0.40 5.88
CA GLN A 7 -22.39 0.29 7.07
C GLN A 7 -20.98 0.82 6.80
N LEU A 8 -20.36 0.43 5.66
CA LEU A 8 -19.06 0.94 5.30
C LEU A 8 -19.07 2.46 5.11
N LYS A 9 -20.10 3.02 4.50
CA LYS A 9 -20.28 4.47 4.35
C LYS A 9 -20.38 5.20 5.70
N LYS A 10 -20.95 4.59 6.74
CA LYS A 10 -20.97 5.17 8.09
C LYS A 10 -19.59 5.19 8.73
N ILE A 11 -18.77 4.15 8.48
CA ILE A 11 -17.38 4.06 8.96
C ILE A 11 -16.48 5.04 8.18
N CYS A 12 -16.72 5.16 6.88
CA CYS A 12 -15.92 5.93 5.91
C CYS A 12 -16.81 7.01 5.26
N PRO A 13 -17.10 8.13 5.96
CA PRO A 13 -18.07 9.12 5.49
C PRO A 13 -17.66 9.88 4.23
N THR A 14 -16.36 9.92 3.88
CA THR A 14 -15.89 10.55 2.63
C THR A 14 -15.94 9.61 1.43
N LEU A 15 -16.06 8.29 1.65
CA LEU A 15 -16.12 7.30 0.57
C LEU A 15 -17.45 7.40 -0.21
N PRO A 16 -17.44 7.54 -1.55
CA PRO A 16 -18.66 7.50 -2.37
C PRO A 16 -19.48 6.23 -2.14
N MET A 17 -20.82 6.31 -2.17
CA MET A 17 -21.69 5.18 -1.85
C MET A 17 -21.53 4.01 -2.82
N ASP A 18 -21.36 4.26 -4.09
CA ASP A 18 -21.11 3.24 -5.11
C ASP A 18 -19.82 2.46 -4.82
N LYS A 19 -18.75 3.16 -4.46
CA LYS A 19 -17.50 2.53 -4.02
C LYS A 19 -17.66 1.78 -2.70
N ALA A 20 -18.40 2.33 -1.73
CA ALA A 20 -18.67 1.64 -0.47
C ALA A 20 -19.42 0.33 -0.69
N CYS A 21 -20.42 0.31 -1.58
CA CYS A 21 -21.13 -0.92 -1.94
C CYS A 21 -20.21 -1.94 -2.63
N HIS A 22 -19.38 -1.49 -3.57
CA HIS A 22 -18.44 -2.36 -4.28
C HIS A 22 -17.39 -2.96 -3.33
N ILE A 23 -16.75 -2.13 -2.50
CA ILE A 23 -15.76 -2.59 -1.52
C ILE A 23 -16.38 -3.53 -0.49
N ALA A 24 -17.57 -3.21 0.03
CA ALA A 24 -18.28 -4.09 0.97
C ALA A 24 -18.58 -5.46 0.34
N HIS A 25 -18.98 -5.49 -0.92
CA HIS A 25 -19.19 -6.73 -1.67
C HIS A 25 -17.90 -7.55 -1.77
N LEU A 26 -16.78 -6.93 -2.18
CA LEU A 26 -15.47 -7.59 -2.28
C LEU A 26 -14.99 -8.12 -0.92
N MET A 27 -15.12 -7.32 0.16
CA MET A 27 -14.75 -7.74 1.51
C MET A 27 -15.51 -8.98 1.95
N ASN A 28 -16.82 -9.06 1.67
CA ASN A 28 -17.62 -10.24 1.99
C ASN A 28 -17.19 -11.50 1.22
N GLN A 29 -16.52 -11.35 0.08
CA GLN A 29 -15.98 -12.46 -0.70
C GLN A 29 -14.57 -12.86 -0.24
N VAL A 30 -13.73 -11.88 0.09
CA VAL A 30 -12.31 -12.09 0.32
C VAL A 30 -12.01 -12.47 1.77
N LEU A 31 -12.63 -11.82 2.77
CA LEU A 31 -12.30 -12.06 4.18
C LEU A 31 -12.45 -13.53 4.60
N PRO A 32 -13.51 -14.26 4.21
CA PRO A 32 -13.64 -15.67 4.56
C PRO A 32 -12.52 -16.56 4.01
N LEU A 33 -11.86 -16.15 2.92
CA LEU A 33 -10.73 -16.86 2.34
C LEU A 33 -9.47 -16.79 3.23
N TYR A 34 -9.45 -15.90 4.22
CA TYR A 34 -8.35 -15.69 5.17
C TYR A 34 -8.78 -15.96 6.62
N ASP A 35 -9.89 -16.68 6.82
CA ASP A 35 -10.45 -16.99 8.15
C ASP A 35 -10.74 -15.73 8.99
N MET A 36 -11.13 -14.63 8.32
CA MET A 36 -11.37 -13.32 8.92
C MET A 36 -12.87 -12.98 9.03
N ASP A 37 -13.73 -13.97 9.18
CA ASP A 37 -15.18 -13.84 9.32
C ASP A 37 -15.67 -13.78 10.78
N ASP A 38 -14.77 -13.98 11.76
CA ASP A 38 -15.05 -13.67 13.17
C ASP A 38 -15.36 -12.17 13.33
N PRO A 39 -16.47 -11.79 14.02
CA PRO A 39 -16.88 -10.39 14.16
C PRO A 39 -15.81 -9.46 14.74
N ASN A 40 -14.98 -9.92 15.69
CA ASN A 40 -13.96 -9.07 16.32
C ASN A 40 -12.80 -8.82 15.35
N ILE A 41 -12.32 -9.89 14.69
CA ILE A 41 -11.27 -9.80 13.68
C ILE A 41 -11.72 -8.91 12.53
N PHE A 42 -12.95 -9.10 12.08
CA PHE A 42 -13.56 -8.30 11.02
C PHE A 42 -13.59 -6.80 11.36
N HIS A 43 -14.07 -6.43 12.55
CA HIS A 43 -14.16 -5.02 12.97
C HIS A 43 -12.78 -4.39 13.09
N GLU A 44 -11.83 -5.09 13.68
CA GLU A 44 -10.45 -4.63 13.81
C GLU A 44 -9.81 -4.40 12.45
N PHE A 45 -9.96 -5.35 11.53
CA PHE A 45 -9.45 -5.24 10.16
C PHE A 45 -10.03 -4.02 9.43
N ILE A 46 -11.36 -3.87 9.40
CA ILE A 46 -12.01 -2.75 8.70
C ILE A 46 -11.58 -1.40 9.29
N ALA A 47 -11.45 -1.30 10.62
CA ALA A 47 -10.99 -0.08 11.27
C ALA A 47 -9.54 0.27 10.88
N ASN A 48 -8.62 -0.72 10.90
CA ASN A 48 -7.23 -0.52 10.50
C ASN A 48 -7.13 -0.10 9.02
N VAL A 49 -7.81 -0.82 8.14
CA VAL A 49 -7.78 -0.49 6.70
C VAL A 49 -8.38 0.90 6.43
N ALA A 50 -9.47 1.27 7.09
CA ALA A 50 -10.08 2.59 6.92
C ALA A 50 -9.12 3.73 7.30
N ILE A 51 -8.36 3.58 8.38
CA ILE A 51 -7.37 4.57 8.83
C ILE A 51 -6.20 4.63 7.86
N GLU A 52 -5.55 3.50 7.58
CA GLU A 52 -4.31 3.43 6.80
C GLU A 52 -4.50 3.82 5.33
N SER A 53 -5.66 3.53 4.76
CA SER A 53 -5.97 3.80 3.35
C SER A 53 -6.72 5.12 3.11
N LYS A 54 -6.88 5.97 4.13
CA LYS A 54 -7.73 7.17 4.06
C LYS A 54 -9.14 6.81 3.57
N GLU A 55 -9.81 5.99 4.34
CA GLU A 55 -11.16 5.50 4.02
C GLU A 55 -11.22 4.75 2.67
N PHE A 56 -10.31 3.79 2.46
CA PHE A 56 -10.22 2.97 1.23
C PHE A 56 -9.91 3.75 -0.06
N GLN A 57 -9.46 4.99 0.04
CA GLN A 57 -9.22 5.84 -1.14
C GLN A 57 -7.80 5.74 -1.69
N THR A 58 -6.83 5.29 -0.89
CA THR A 58 -5.41 5.27 -1.27
C THR A 58 -4.95 3.84 -1.51
N LEU A 59 -4.54 3.55 -2.75
CA LEU A 59 -3.94 2.26 -3.15
C LEU A 59 -2.44 2.39 -3.48
N VAL A 60 -1.95 3.61 -3.65
CA VAL A 60 -0.57 3.88 -4.06
C VAL A 60 0.02 4.92 -3.15
N GLU A 61 1.20 4.65 -2.62
CA GLU A 61 1.94 5.63 -1.84
C GLU A 61 2.27 6.87 -2.68
N ASN A 62 1.96 8.04 -2.14
CA ASN A 62 2.24 9.32 -2.76
C ASN A 62 3.59 9.85 -2.29
N MET A 63 4.54 9.94 -3.20
CA MET A 63 5.90 10.46 -2.94
C MET A 63 6.02 11.97 -3.25
N ASN A 64 4.92 12.70 -3.35
CA ASN A 64 4.91 14.14 -3.63
C ASN A 64 5.16 14.97 -2.36
N TYR A 65 6.37 14.89 -1.85
CA TYR A 65 6.79 15.59 -0.62
C TYR A 65 7.37 16.96 -0.92
N SER A 66 7.04 17.97 -0.08
CA SER A 66 7.83 19.21 -0.03
C SER A 66 9.21 18.95 0.59
N THR A 67 10.14 19.88 0.40
CA THR A 67 11.49 19.76 0.97
C THR A 67 11.48 19.62 2.49
N GLU A 68 10.59 20.34 3.19
CA GLU A 68 10.44 20.30 4.63
C GLU A 68 9.90 18.92 5.07
N VAL A 69 8.76 18.51 4.49
CA VAL A 69 8.09 17.25 4.86
C VAL A 69 8.97 16.04 4.52
N LEU A 70 9.70 16.09 3.39
CA LEU A 70 10.61 15.02 2.97
C LEU A 70 11.72 14.81 4.01
N ARG A 71 12.29 15.89 4.52
CA ARG A 71 13.33 15.85 5.55
C ARG A 71 12.80 15.29 6.87
N ASP A 72 11.63 15.77 7.31
CA ASP A 72 11.02 15.36 8.59
C ASP A 72 10.58 13.89 8.54
N THR A 73 10.07 13.42 7.39
CA THR A 73 9.56 12.05 7.25
C THR A 73 10.68 11.01 7.23
N PHE A 74 11.77 11.26 6.47
CA PHE A 74 12.78 10.22 6.23
C PHE A 74 14.11 10.45 6.97
N GLY A 75 14.38 11.65 7.44
CA GLY A 75 15.62 11.98 8.15
C GLY A 75 16.89 11.90 7.28
N LYS A 76 18.00 12.38 7.82
CA LYS A 76 19.29 12.47 7.10
C LYS A 76 19.94 11.13 6.78
N HIS A 77 19.58 10.09 7.52
CA HIS A 77 20.10 8.74 7.29
C HIS A 77 19.49 8.05 6.04
N ARG A 78 18.35 8.58 5.54
CA ARG A 78 17.64 8.04 4.39
C ARG A 78 17.80 8.91 3.15
N ILE A 79 17.91 10.22 3.32
CA ILE A 79 18.03 11.18 2.22
C ILE A 79 18.91 12.36 2.62
N SER A 80 19.89 12.72 1.79
CA SER A 80 20.78 13.84 2.03
C SER A 80 20.07 15.19 1.92
N ASP A 81 20.59 16.23 2.58
CA ASP A 81 20.06 17.58 2.45
C ASP A 81 20.12 18.08 1.00
N ALA A 82 21.17 17.70 0.25
CA ALA A 82 21.32 18.04 -1.16
C ALA A 82 20.22 17.38 -2.01
N ASP A 83 19.89 16.10 -1.77
CA ASP A 83 18.85 15.40 -2.49
C ASP A 83 17.45 15.90 -2.12
N VAL A 84 17.22 16.27 -0.85
CA VAL A 84 15.97 16.91 -0.42
C VAL A 84 15.73 18.19 -1.25
N MET A 85 16.72 19.06 -1.34
CA MET A 85 16.62 20.32 -2.12
C MET A 85 16.48 20.07 -3.61
N LYS A 86 17.13 19.02 -4.14
CA LYS A 86 17.12 18.70 -5.56
C LYS A 86 15.81 18.05 -6.03
N TYR A 87 15.19 17.21 -5.19
CA TYR A 87 14.07 16.37 -5.61
C TYR A 87 12.75 16.68 -4.91
N GLY A 88 12.74 17.33 -3.75
CA GLY A 88 11.53 17.75 -3.04
C GLY A 88 10.78 18.87 -3.76
N ALA A 89 9.47 18.98 -3.51
CA ALA A 89 8.69 20.09 -4.05
C ALA A 89 9.02 21.41 -3.35
N ILE A 90 9.10 22.50 -4.14
CA ILE A 90 9.23 23.88 -3.66
C ILE A 90 8.09 24.68 -4.27
N LYS A 91 7.22 25.25 -3.44
CA LYS A 91 6.02 25.96 -3.87
C LYS A 91 6.40 27.08 -4.87
N GLY A 92 5.76 27.06 -6.02
CA GLY A 92 5.97 28.04 -7.09
C GLY A 92 7.28 27.91 -7.87
N LYS A 93 8.17 26.95 -7.52
CA LYS A 93 9.50 26.81 -8.15
C LYS A 93 9.75 25.42 -8.73
N GLN A 94 9.40 24.36 -8.00
CA GLN A 94 9.79 23.00 -8.35
C GLN A 94 8.72 21.98 -7.94
N LYS A 95 8.42 21.03 -8.83
CA LYS A 95 7.61 19.83 -8.50
C LYS A 95 8.51 18.76 -7.89
N ALA A 96 7.97 17.94 -7.00
CA ALA A 96 8.70 16.80 -6.49
C ALA A 96 9.04 15.79 -7.61
N ASN A 97 10.26 15.30 -7.61
CA ASN A 97 10.64 14.14 -8.41
C ASN A 97 10.34 12.87 -7.61
N GLN A 98 9.08 12.43 -7.64
CA GLN A 98 8.58 11.32 -6.83
C GLN A 98 9.36 10.02 -7.04
N GLN A 99 9.76 9.72 -8.28
CA GLN A 99 10.53 8.51 -8.59
C GLN A 99 11.92 8.54 -7.96
N MET A 100 12.63 9.65 -8.06
CA MET A 100 13.94 9.79 -7.45
C MET A 100 13.85 9.75 -5.91
N ILE A 101 12.84 10.42 -5.34
CA ILE A 101 12.60 10.37 -3.89
C ILE A 101 12.41 8.91 -3.45
N ALA A 102 11.49 8.17 -4.08
CA ALA A 102 11.25 6.75 -3.73
C ALA A 102 12.51 5.89 -3.87
N ASN A 103 13.26 6.06 -4.97
CA ASN A 103 14.48 5.29 -5.20
C ASN A 103 15.59 5.59 -4.19
N ILE A 104 15.65 6.81 -3.66
CA ILE A 104 16.61 7.19 -2.62
C ILE A 104 16.15 6.66 -1.26
N VAL A 105 14.91 6.98 -0.83
CA VAL A 105 14.44 6.65 0.53
C VAL A 105 14.18 5.17 0.76
N TYR A 106 13.89 4.42 -0.31
CA TYR A 106 13.69 2.96 -0.30
C TYR A 106 14.85 2.21 -0.97
N GLY A 107 15.96 2.89 -1.24
CA GLY A 107 17.18 2.31 -1.79
C GLY A 107 18.32 2.19 -0.78
N GLY A 108 19.54 2.14 -1.29
CA GLY A 108 20.77 2.05 -0.48
C GLY A 108 20.80 0.83 0.43
N THR A 109 21.51 0.95 1.55
CA THR A 109 21.66 -0.12 2.55
C THR A 109 20.32 -0.50 3.19
N PHE A 110 19.50 0.49 3.52
CA PHE A 110 18.17 0.24 4.08
C PHE A 110 17.28 -0.53 3.09
N GLY A 111 17.18 -0.05 1.85
CA GLY A 111 16.37 -0.71 0.83
C GLY A 111 16.80 -2.14 0.59
N LYS A 112 18.12 -2.40 0.52
CA LYS A 112 18.67 -3.74 0.34
C LYS A 112 18.36 -4.66 1.52
N ASN A 113 18.66 -4.23 2.73
CA ASN A 113 18.61 -5.10 3.92
C ASN A 113 17.18 -5.32 4.43
N GLU A 114 16.37 -4.25 4.50
CA GLU A 114 15.05 -4.29 5.11
C GLU A 114 13.94 -4.60 4.08
N LEU A 115 14.05 -4.01 2.88
CA LEU A 115 13.01 -4.07 1.86
C LEU A 115 13.29 -5.06 0.72
N GLY A 116 14.51 -5.59 0.63
CA GLY A 116 14.94 -6.46 -0.47
C GLY A 116 15.02 -5.73 -1.82
N ASN A 117 15.13 -4.41 -1.82
CA ASN A 117 15.26 -3.58 -3.01
C ASN A 117 16.74 -3.61 -3.49
N ILE A 118 17.02 -4.38 -4.52
CA ILE A 118 18.38 -4.65 -5.01
C ILE A 118 18.67 -4.00 -6.36
N HIS A 119 17.66 -3.55 -7.11
CA HIS A 119 17.82 -2.88 -8.40
C HIS A 119 17.54 -1.39 -8.28
N GLN A 120 18.11 -0.62 -9.21
CA GLN A 120 18.09 0.84 -9.20
C GLN A 120 16.68 1.48 -9.07
N ASN A 121 15.66 0.86 -9.66
CA ASN A 121 14.29 1.38 -9.65
C ASN A 121 13.36 0.68 -8.64
N ASP A 122 13.86 -0.21 -7.83
CA ASP A 122 13.04 -0.98 -6.90
C ASP A 122 12.31 -0.08 -5.89
N GLY A 123 12.93 1.00 -5.44
CA GLY A 123 12.29 1.95 -4.54
C GLY A 123 11.01 2.54 -5.11
N TRP A 124 11.01 2.86 -6.40
CA TRP A 124 9.82 3.36 -7.09
C TRP A 124 8.83 2.25 -7.43
N ILE A 125 9.32 1.14 -7.98
CA ILE A 125 8.48 0.00 -8.39
C ILE A 125 7.76 -0.58 -7.18
N PHE A 126 8.45 -0.79 -6.06
CA PHE A 126 7.93 -1.46 -4.88
C PHE A 126 7.62 -0.52 -3.70
N ARG A 127 7.40 0.80 -3.97
CA ARG A 127 6.83 1.69 -2.96
C ARG A 127 5.46 1.19 -2.52
N GLY A 128 4.94 1.69 -1.42
CA GLY A 128 3.69 1.24 -0.82
C GLY A 128 2.56 1.00 -1.82
N ALA A 129 1.94 -0.17 -1.74
CA ALA A 129 0.87 -0.62 -2.61
C ALA A 129 -0.27 -1.27 -1.81
N GLY A 130 -1.52 -1.08 -2.26
CA GLY A 130 -2.72 -1.59 -1.60
C GLY A 130 -3.10 -0.79 -0.34
N TRP A 131 -4.21 -1.18 0.27
CA TRP A 131 -4.76 -0.44 1.41
C TRP A 131 -3.89 -0.47 2.67
N LEU A 132 -3.12 -1.55 2.90
CA LEU A 132 -2.16 -1.66 4.01
C LEU A 132 -0.70 -1.50 3.56
N GLN A 133 -0.49 -0.85 2.41
CA GLN A 133 0.80 -0.33 1.96
C GLN A 133 1.94 -1.35 2.01
N ILE A 134 1.80 -2.50 1.32
CA ILE A 134 2.90 -3.47 1.19
C ILE A 134 4.08 -2.77 0.49
N THR A 135 5.19 -2.61 1.19
CA THR A 135 6.38 -1.90 0.71
C THR A 135 7.58 -2.83 0.58
N GLY A 136 8.34 -2.65 -0.48
CA GLY A 136 9.58 -3.36 -0.76
C GLY A 136 9.41 -4.63 -1.60
N ARG A 137 10.42 -4.93 -2.43
CA ARG A 137 10.46 -6.13 -3.28
C ARG A 137 10.24 -7.40 -2.48
N LYS A 138 10.87 -7.53 -1.30
CA LYS A 138 10.74 -8.70 -0.43
C LYS A 138 9.30 -9.00 -0.07
N ASN A 139 8.58 -8.02 0.48
CA ASN A 139 7.21 -8.22 0.94
C ASN A 139 6.23 -8.46 -0.22
N GLN A 140 6.43 -7.75 -1.33
CA GLN A 140 5.59 -7.93 -2.52
C GLN A 140 5.86 -9.27 -3.22
N THR A 141 7.10 -9.78 -3.16
CA THR A 141 7.42 -11.14 -3.60
C THR A 141 6.72 -12.19 -2.74
N LEU A 142 6.80 -12.04 -1.41
CA LEU A 142 6.14 -12.96 -0.48
C LEU A 142 4.63 -13.03 -0.71
N PHE A 143 3.98 -11.88 -0.87
CA PHE A 143 2.56 -11.83 -1.20
C PHE A 143 2.26 -12.48 -2.56
N THR A 144 3.04 -12.17 -3.59
CA THR A 144 2.84 -12.74 -4.95
C THR A 144 2.94 -14.26 -4.93
N VAL A 145 3.97 -14.81 -4.28
CA VAL A 145 4.16 -16.26 -4.15
C VAL A 145 3.00 -16.89 -3.37
N TYR A 146 2.62 -16.29 -2.24
CA TYR A 146 1.47 -16.76 -1.46
C TYR A 146 0.18 -16.79 -2.30
N TYR A 147 -0.12 -15.68 -3.00
CA TYR A 147 -1.31 -15.54 -3.81
C TYR A 147 -1.35 -16.57 -4.96
N ASN A 148 -0.25 -16.67 -5.71
CA ASN A 148 -0.14 -17.62 -6.82
C ASN A 148 -0.35 -19.07 -6.37
N ASN A 149 0.31 -19.47 -5.27
CA ASN A 149 0.18 -20.82 -4.73
C ASN A 149 -1.24 -21.13 -4.23
N ARG A 150 -1.89 -20.15 -3.57
CA ARG A 150 -3.20 -20.35 -2.97
C ARG A 150 -4.33 -20.37 -4.00
N PHE A 151 -4.23 -19.56 -5.04
CA PHE A 151 -5.30 -19.36 -6.02
C PHE A 151 -5.00 -19.92 -7.41
N GLY A 152 -3.88 -20.65 -7.56
CA GLY A 152 -3.52 -21.30 -8.83
C GLY A 152 -3.22 -20.33 -9.95
N THR A 153 -2.69 -19.14 -9.64
CA THR A 153 -2.32 -18.12 -10.63
C THR A 153 -0.81 -18.10 -10.90
N ASN A 154 -0.37 -17.31 -11.89
CA ASN A 154 1.05 -17.22 -12.26
C ASN A 154 1.43 -15.76 -12.59
N HIS A 155 1.09 -14.84 -11.70
CA HIS A 155 1.49 -13.44 -11.86
C HIS A 155 2.98 -13.26 -11.58
N THR A 156 3.64 -12.40 -12.36
CA THR A 156 4.95 -11.86 -11.97
C THR A 156 4.79 -10.88 -10.81
N ILE A 157 5.89 -10.56 -10.13
CA ILE A 157 5.85 -9.61 -9.00
C ILE A 157 5.37 -8.25 -9.48
N GLU A 158 5.87 -7.78 -10.61
CA GLU A 158 5.51 -6.48 -11.20
C GLU A 158 4.03 -6.43 -11.61
N GLN A 159 3.50 -7.50 -12.20
CA GLN A 159 2.06 -7.62 -12.51
C GLN A 159 1.21 -7.57 -11.23
N MET A 160 1.61 -8.28 -10.19
CA MET A 160 0.89 -8.27 -8.92
C MET A 160 0.88 -6.88 -8.28
N VAL A 161 2.01 -6.18 -8.30
CA VAL A 161 2.12 -4.79 -7.82
C VAL A 161 1.15 -3.86 -8.53
N ASP A 162 1.05 -3.96 -9.85
CA ASP A 162 0.12 -3.15 -10.64
C ASP A 162 -1.33 -3.50 -10.32
N LEU A 163 -1.65 -4.79 -10.18
CA LEU A 163 -2.98 -5.25 -9.78
C LEU A 163 -3.39 -4.73 -8.40
N ILE A 164 -2.51 -4.81 -7.40
CA ILE A 164 -2.77 -4.28 -6.03
C ILE A 164 -3.07 -2.77 -6.05
N ARG A 165 -2.49 -2.02 -6.98
CA ARG A 165 -2.64 -0.57 -7.10
C ARG A 165 -3.86 -0.13 -7.90
N THR A 166 -4.40 -0.98 -8.75
CA THR A 166 -5.43 -0.62 -9.72
C THR A 166 -6.76 -1.35 -9.53
N ASP A 167 -6.75 -2.47 -8.82
CA ASP A 167 -7.92 -3.31 -8.64
C ASP A 167 -8.20 -3.57 -7.14
N TYR A 168 -9.38 -3.20 -6.69
CA TYR A 168 -9.81 -3.37 -5.30
C TYR A 168 -9.86 -4.84 -4.85
N TYR A 169 -10.07 -5.78 -5.78
CA TYR A 169 -10.04 -7.20 -5.45
C TYR A 169 -8.64 -7.62 -4.97
N TYR A 170 -7.59 -7.29 -5.71
CA TYR A 170 -6.21 -7.58 -5.30
C TYR A 170 -5.76 -6.73 -4.10
N ALA A 171 -6.25 -5.50 -3.99
CA ALA A 171 -6.02 -4.68 -2.81
C ALA A 171 -6.64 -5.29 -1.55
N ALA A 172 -7.83 -5.89 -1.64
CA ALA A 172 -8.46 -6.62 -0.54
C ALA A 172 -7.65 -7.86 -0.13
N HIS A 173 -7.23 -8.67 -1.10
CA HIS A 173 -6.37 -9.83 -0.85
C HIS A 173 -5.05 -9.44 -0.20
N SER A 174 -4.40 -8.39 -0.69
CA SER A 174 -3.13 -7.91 -0.13
C SER A 174 -3.29 -7.41 1.31
N ALA A 175 -4.37 -6.71 1.62
CA ALA A 175 -4.66 -6.23 2.97
C ALA A 175 -4.95 -7.40 3.94
N CYS A 176 -5.74 -8.39 3.52
CA CYS A 176 -6.00 -9.60 4.32
C CYS A 176 -4.71 -10.37 4.59
N TRP A 177 -3.84 -10.50 3.58
CA TRP A 177 -2.55 -11.18 3.76
C TRP A 177 -1.65 -10.45 4.77
N VAL A 178 -1.52 -9.13 4.69
CA VAL A 178 -0.75 -8.34 5.67
C VAL A 178 -1.31 -8.53 7.08
N PHE A 179 -2.63 -8.51 7.23
CA PHE A 179 -3.27 -8.57 8.54
C PHE A 179 -3.24 -9.95 9.18
N ALA A 180 -3.46 -11.02 8.39
CA ALA A 180 -3.68 -12.37 8.91
C ALA A 180 -2.49 -13.33 8.72
N VAL A 181 -1.60 -13.08 7.74
CA VAL A 181 -0.59 -14.07 7.32
C VAL A 181 0.84 -13.57 7.51
N ALA A 182 1.12 -12.29 7.24
CA ALA A 182 2.47 -11.72 7.21
C ALA A 182 3.04 -11.38 8.61
N LYS A 183 2.52 -11.99 9.68
CA LYS A 183 2.97 -11.77 11.07
C LYS A 183 4.29 -12.47 11.37
#